data_8cc556c9938eedc07a4d608ec583b2d1
#
_entry.id   8cc556c9938eedc07a4d608ec583b2d1
#
_cell.length_a   1.000
_cell.length_b   1.000
_cell.length_c   1.000
_cell.angle_alpha   90.00
_cell.angle_beta   90.00
_cell.angle_gamma   90.00
#
_symmetry.space_group_name_H-M   'P 1'
#
loop_
_entity.id
_entity.type
_entity.pdbx_description
1 polymer ?
#
loop_
_entity_poly.entity_id
_entity_poly.type
_entity_poly.pdbx_seq_one_letter_code
_entity_poly.pdbx_strand_id
1 'polypeptide(L)'
;EVAKRPTVMEQVHHLQKVATLFKQLAEESAKLQLVKTTFESAHQHFEQKKAQYDAYEKEWLNNQAYVLASSLHEGDPCPVCGSVEHPNKHVEHGKGIDQAALENYKAQLMDAETARQNALLQFNIVTEKVKQYEVQLSEYQVQLHERALYEQQLQEQQAYNVHLQKEAV
;
A
#
# COMPACT_ATOMS: atom_id res chain seq x y z
N GLU A 1 6.78 -47.78 22.37
CA GLU A 1 6.48 -46.47 23.03
C GLU A 1 4.99 -46.20 22.89
N VAL A 2 4.24 -46.30 23.97
CA VAL A 2 2.82 -45.95 24.02
C VAL A 2 2.76 -44.41 24.04
N ALA A 3 2.42 -43.77 22.90
CA ALA A 3 2.18 -42.34 22.87
C ALA A 3 1.09 -42.00 23.91
N LYS A 4 1.42 -41.20 24.93
CA LYS A 4 0.45 -40.71 25.90
C LYS A 4 -0.63 -39.94 25.16
N ARG A 5 -1.89 -40.36 25.23
CA ARG A 5 -3.01 -39.58 24.72
C ARG A 5 -3.07 -38.27 25.52
N PRO A 6 -3.18 -37.11 24.83
CA PRO A 6 -3.31 -35.82 25.51
C PRO A 6 -4.53 -35.81 26.43
N THR A 7 -4.41 -35.14 27.56
CA THR A 7 -5.55 -34.97 28.47
C THR A 7 -6.64 -34.13 27.83
N VAL A 8 -7.87 -34.23 28.29
CA VAL A 8 -9.00 -33.41 27.79
C VAL A 8 -8.68 -31.92 27.91
N MET A 9 -8.00 -31.51 28.99
CA MET A 9 -7.57 -30.10 29.16
C MET A 9 -6.57 -29.65 28.09
N GLU A 10 -5.61 -30.50 27.74
CA GLU A 10 -4.63 -30.19 26.66
C GLU A 10 -5.30 -30.08 25.30
N GLN A 11 -6.30 -30.94 25.02
CA GLN A 11 -7.09 -30.87 23.80
C GLN A 11 -7.91 -29.59 23.71
N VAL A 12 -8.60 -29.20 24.79
CA VAL A 12 -9.37 -27.94 24.84
C VAL A 12 -8.45 -26.74 24.63
N HIS A 13 -7.30 -26.72 25.29
CA HIS A 13 -6.33 -25.63 25.13
C HIS A 13 -5.79 -25.53 23.70
N HIS A 14 -5.51 -26.67 23.06
CA HIS A 14 -5.12 -26.71 21.65
C HIS A 14 -6.21 -26.12 20.74
N LEU A 15 -7.45 -26.58 20.90
CA LEU A 15 -8.59 -26.07 20.12
C LEU A 15 -8.81 -24.56 20.29
N GLN A 16 -8.69 -24.07 21.54
CA GLN A 16 -8.80 -22.64 21.83
C GLN A 16 -7.71 -21.80 21.12
N LYS A 17 -6.47 -22.28 21.13
CA LYS A 17 -5.37 -21.60 20.41
C LYS A 17 -5.61 -21.54 18.93
N VAL A 18 -5.96 -22.67 18.30
CA VAL A 18 -6.24 -22.75 16.88
C VAL A 18 -7.43 -21.86 16.49
N ALA A 19 -8.52 -21.88 17.26
CA ALA A 19 -9.68 -21.03 17.01
C ALA A 19 -9.32 -19.53 17.12
N THR A 20 -8.47 -19.17 18.09
CA THR A 20 -7.98 -17.80 18.25
C THR A 20 -7.14 -17.36 17.06
N LEU A 21 -6.24 -18.22 16.55
CA LEU A 21 -5.43 -17.94 15.37
C LEU A 21 -6.30 -17.77 14.13
N PHE A 22 -7.32 -18.59 13.93
CA PHE A 22 -8.26 -18.41 12.81
C PHE A 22 -9.01 -17.09 12.89
N LYS A 23 -9.43 -16.69 14.09
CA LYS A 23 -10.09 -15.38 14.28
C LYS A 23 -9.14 -14.23 13.94
N GLN A 24 -7.91 -14.27 14.46
CA GLN A 24 -6.89 -13.26 14.17
C GLN A 24 -6.53 -13.19 12.68
N LEU A 25 -6.38 -14.35 12.02
CA LEU A 25 -6.15 -14.44 10.58
C LEU A 25 -7.30 -13.80 9.79
N ALA A 26 -8.55 -14.08 10.15
CA ALA A 26 -9.71 -13.50 9.48
C ALA A 26 -9.78 -11.98 9.64
N GLU A 27 -9.49 -11.46 10.83
CA GLU A 27 -9.44 -10.03 11.11
C GLU A 27 -8.34 -9.34 10.33
N GLU A 28 -7.12 -9.90 10.31
CA GLU A 28 -6.00 -9.31 9.55
C GLU A 28 -6.20 -9.47 8.04
N SER A 29 -6.81 -10.55 7.55
CA SER A 29 -7.16 -10.72 6.13
C SER A 29 -8.19 -9.69 5.66
N ALA A 30 -9.16 -9.35 6.50
CA ALA A 30 -10.11 -8.28 6.20
C ALA A 30 -9.41 -6.91 6.14
N LYS A 31 -8.48 -6.64 7.08
CA LYS A 31 -7.65 -5.43 7.05
C LYS A 31 -6.75 -5.39 5.81
N LEU A 32 -6.18 -6.53 5.41
CA LEU A 32 -5.33 -6.63 4.22
C LEU A 32 -6.07 -6.16 2.97
N GLN A 33 -7.33 -6.54 2.81
CA GLN A 33 -8.14 -6.09 1.69
C GLN A 33 -8.34 -4.56 1.71
N LEU A 34 -8.57 -3.98 2.89
CA LEU A 34 -8.73 -2.54 3.05
C LEU A 34 -7.44 -1.77 2.74
N VAL A 35 -6.31 -2.17 3.32
CA VAL A 35 -5.03 -1.47 3.08
C VAL A 35 -4.54 -1.65 1.65
N LYS A 36 -4.86 -2.77 0.99
CA LYS A 36 -4.60 -3.00 -0.42
C LYS A 36 -5.33 -1.97 -1.29
N THR A 37 -6.63 -1.81 -1.11
CA THR A 37 -7.42 -0.82 -1.87
C THR A 37 -6.96 0.61 -1.59
N THR A 38 -6.55 0.91 -0.35
CA THR A 38 -5.98 2.21 0.03
C THR A 38 -4.67 2.47 -0.71
N PHE A 39 -3.77 1.48 -0.77
CA PHE A 39 -2.52 1.60 -1.52
C PHE A 39 -2.76 1.77 -3.02
N GLU A 40 -3.64 0.98 -3.63
CA GLU A 40 -3.99 1.07 -5.05
C GLU A 40 -4.54 2.47 -5.39
N SER A 41 -5.41 3.02 -4.55
CA SER A 41 -5.94 4.38 -4.71
C SER A 41 -4.85 5.46 -4.56
N ALA A 42 -3.99 5.35 -3.56
CA ALA A 42 -2.88 6.29 -3.35
C ALA A 42 -1.86 6.22 -4.50
N HIS A 43 -1.58 5.03 -5.01
CA HIS A 43 -0.70 4.85 -6.17
C HIS A 43 -1.28 5.49 -7.43
N GLN A 44 -2.56 5.27 -7.71
CA GLN A 44 -3.23 5.90 -8.86
C GLN A 44 -3.23 7.42 -8.74
N HIS A 45 -3.47 7.97 -7.54
CA HIS A 45 -3.41 9.41 -7.30
C HIS A 45 -2.00 9.97 -7.54
N PHE A 46 -0.97 9.28 -7.06
CA PHE A 46 0.43 9.65 -7.33
C PHE A 46 0.74 9.69 -8.83
N GLU A 47 0.36 8.65 -9.59
CA GLU A 47 0.58 8.63 -11.04
C GLU A 47 -0.12 9.79 -11.77
N GLN A 48 -1.33 10.15 -11.33
CA GLN A 48 -2.04 11.32 -11.88
C GLN A 48 -1.30 12.63 -11.57
N LYS A 49 -0.83 12.82 -10.33
CA LYS A 49 -0.08 14.02 -9.94
C LYS A 49 1.25 14.11 -10.65
N LYS A 50 1.92 12.97 -10.82
CA LYS A 50 3.17 12.88 -11.58
C LYS A 50 2.97 13.30 -13.03
N ALA A 51 1.95 12.77 -13.70
CA ALA A 51 1.64 13.13 -15.09
C ALA A 51 1.29 14.63 -15.24
N GLN A 52 0.58 15.22 -14.27
CA GLN A 52 0.27 16.65 -14.25
C GLN A 52 1.54 17.50 -14.08
N TYR A 53 2.41 17.13 -13.15
CA TYR A 53 3.68 17.82 -12.94
C TYR A 53 4.58 17.73 -14.18
N ASP A 54 4.78 16.52 -14.73
CA ASP A 54 5.63 16.29 -15.90
C ASP A 54 5.15 17.11 -17.12
N ALA A 55 3.83 17.17 -17.33
CA ALA A 55 3.23 17.96 -18.42
C ALA A 55 3.47 19.46 -18.20
N TYR A 56 3.25 19.96 -16.98
CA TYR A 56 3.43 21.37 -16.65
C TYR A 56 4.91 21.78 -16.69
N GLU A 57 5.81 20.95 -16.18
CA GLU A 57 7.27 21.16 -16.24
C GLU A 57 7.76 21.28 -17.68
N LYS A 58 7.27 20.40 -18.57
CA LYS A 58 7.59 20.46 -20.00
C LYS A 58 7.14 21.78 -20.63
N GLU A 59 5.92 22.22 -20.32
CA GLU A 59 5.42 23.50 -20.82
C GLU A 59 6.21 24.68 -20.25
N TRP A 60 6.56 24.64 -18.96
CA TRP A 60 7.40 25.64 -18.31
C TRP A 60 8.78 25.75 -18.98
N LEU A 61 9.44 24.62 -19.25
CA LEU A 61 10.71 24.58 -19.98
C LEU A 61 10.59 25.16 -21.40
N ASN A 62 9.51 24.83 -22.12
CA ASN A 62 9.25 25.41 -23.44
C ASN A 62 9.07 26.93 -23.38
N ASN A 63 8.36 27.43 -22.33
CA ASN A 63 8.20 28.87 -22.15
C ASN A 63 9.53 29.56 -21.82
N GLN A 64 10.43 28.95 -21.03
CA GLN A 64 11.78 29.47 -20.79
C GLN A 64 12.59 29.56 -22.11
N ALA A 65 12.52 28.53 -22.95
CA ALA A 65 13.16 28.53 -24.27
C ALA A 65 12.64 29.66 -25.16
N TYR A 66 11.32 29.92 -25.14
CA TYR A 66 10.72 31.05 -25.85
C TYR A 66 11.22 32.40 -25.32
N VAL A 67 11.24 32.60 -23.99
CA VAL A 67 11.72 33.83 -23.35
C VAL A 67 13.17 34.12 -23.74
N LEU A 68 14.05 33.12 -23.71
CA LEU A 68 15.44 33.25 -24.15
C LEU A 68 15.54 33.55 -25.66
N ALA A 69 14.75 32.84 -26.47
CA ALA A 69 14.75 33.07 -27.95
C ALA A 69 14.22 34.45 -28.32
N SER A 70 13.22 34.97 -27.59
CA SER A 70 12.63 36.30 -27.88
C SER A 70 13.58 37.45 -27.53
N SER A 71 14.53 37.25 -26.61
CA SER A 71 15.54 38.24 -26.25
C SER A 71 16.73 38.32 -27.24
N LEU A 72 16.84 37.37 -28.18
CA LEU A 72 17.94 37.33 -29.15
C LEU A 72 17.71 38.30 -30.30
N HIS A 73 18.65 39.23 -30.49
CA HIS A 73 18.72 40.09 -31.66
C HIS A 73 19.63 39.47 -32.74
N GLU A 74 19.51 39.98 -33.97
CA GLU A 74 20.34 39.50 -35.08
C GLU A 74 21.82 39.86 -34.84
N GLY A 75 22.69 38.85 -34.85
CA GLY A 75 24.12 38.98 -34.57
C GLY A 75 24.54 38.88 -33.11
N ASP A 76 23.58 38.81 -32.15
CA ASP A 76 23.89 38.58 -30.74
C ASP A 76 24.24 37.10 -30.48
N PRO A 77 25.27 36.82 -29.69
CA PRO A 77 25.57 35.44 -29.30
C PRO A 77 24.50 34.88 -28.37
N CYS A 78 24.01 33.70 -28.65
CA CYS A 78 23.01 33.01 -27.84
C CYS A 78 23.57 32.68 -26.46
N PRO A 79 22.89 33.03 -25.36
CA PRO A 79 23.35 32.70 -23.99
C PRO A 79 23.35 31.20 -23.69
N VAL A 80 22.73 30.37 -24.55
CA VAL A 80 22.64 28.90 -24.33
C VAL A 80 23.72 28.15 -25.11
N CYS A 81 23.92 28.49 -26.42
CA CYS A 81 24.85 27.75 -27.28
C CYS A 81 25.97 28.60 -27.91
N GLY A 82 25.97 29.95 -27.71
CA GLY A 82 26.96 30.87 -28.24
C GLY A 82 26.87 31.17 -29.73
N SER A 83 25.92 30.54 -30.46
CA SER A 83 25.74 30.82 -31.88
C SER A 83 25.18 32.21 -32.11
N VAL A 84 25.61 32.87 -33.20
CA VAL A 84 25.05 34.16 -33.66
C VAL A 84 23.96 34.01 -34.71
N GLU A 85 23.75 32.79 -35.21
CA GLU A 85 22.73 32.49 -36.21
C GLU A 85 21.71 31.47 -35.63
N HIS A 86 20.42 31.85 -35.65
CA HIS A 86 19.31 31.03 -35.17
C HIS A 86 18.16 31.04 -36.23
N PRO A 87 18.26 30.18 -37.27
CA PRO A 87 17.28 30.19 -38.37
C PRO A 87 15.87 29.78 -37.91
N ASN A 88 15.77 28.98 -36.86
CA ASN A 88 14.51 28.51 -36.29
C ASN A 88 14.45 28.86 -34.79
N LYS A 89 14.08 30.10 -34.46
CA LYS A 89 13.82 30.52 -33.09
C LYS A 89 12.58 29.81 -32.53
N HIS A 90 12.64 29.45 -31.25
CA HIS A 90 11.46 28.90 -30.56
C HIS A 90 10.34 29.96 -30.54
N VAL A 91 9.12 29.55 -30.91
CA VAL A 91 7.94 30.42 -30.96
C VAL A 91 7.10 30.23 -29.71
N GLU A 92 6.30 31.23 -29.34
CA GLU A 92 5.41 31.18 -28.19
C GLU A 92 4.39 30.06 -28.37
N HIS A 93 4.38 29.14 -27.39
CA HIS A 93 3.41 28.06 -27.24
C HIS A 93 2.63 28.27 -25.95
N GLY A 94 1.52 29.01 -26.01
CA GLY A 94 0.62 29.13 -24.85
C GLY A 94 0.79 30.39 -24.00
N LYS A 95 -0.05 30.52 -22.99
CA LYS A 95 -0.02 31.62 -22.00
C LYS A 95 1.16 31.42 -21.06
N GLY A 96 1.81 32.52 -20.68
CA GLY A 96 2.96 32.51 -19.77
C GLY A 96 2.72 31.63 -18.57
N ILE A 97 3.62 30.66 -18.36
CA ILE A 97 3.54 29.66 -17.33
C ILE A 97 4.24 30.18 -16.08
N ASP A 98 3.52 30.22 -14.98
CA ASP A 98 3.97 30.77 -13.72
C ASP A 98 4.82 29.74 -12.95
N GLN A 99 6.00 30.17 -12.46
CA GLN A 99 6.88 29.37 -11.61
C GLN A 99 6.18 28.95 -10.32
N ALA A 100 5.34 29.82 -9.74
CA ALA A 100 4.58 29.49 -8.53
C ALA A 100 3.62 28.32 -8.76
N ALA A 101 3.02 28.23 -9.95
CA ALA A 101 2.19 27.10 -10.31
C ALA A 101 3.01 25.80 -10.44
N LEU A 102 4.23 25.85 -11.00
CA LEU A 102 5.13 24.68 -11.07
C LEU A 102 5.48 24.18 -9.66
N GLU A 103 5.81 25.09 -8.75
CA GLU A 103 6.09 24.74 -7.34
C GLU A 103 4.88 24.12 -6.64
N ASN A 104 3.67 24.60 -6.94
CA ASN A 104 2.45 24.01 -6.41
C ASN A 104 2.21 22.59 -6.94
N TYR A 105 2.41 22.33 -8.25
CA TYR A 105 2.32 20.97 -8.80
C TYR A 105 3.36 20.05 -8.19
N LYS A 106 4.59 20.53 -7.97
CA LYS A 106 5.65 19.80 -7.30
C LYS A 106 5.27 19.44 -5.87
N ALA A 107 4.72 20.38 -5.10
CA ALA A 107 4.25 20.13 -3.74
C ALA A 107 3.14 19.06 -3.71
N GLN A 108 2.14 19.14 -4.60
CA GLN A 108 1.09 18.14 -4.72
C GLN A 108 1.65 16.74 -5.07
N LEU A 109 2.67 16.65 -5.93
CA LEU A 109 3.33 15.40 -6.26
C LEU A 109 4.04 14.81 -5.03
N MET A 110 4.74 15.64 -4.25
CA MET A 110 5.44 15.20 -3.02
C MET A 110 4.45 14.69 -1.96
N ASP A 111 3.30 15.37 -1.80
CA ASP A 111 2.24 14.94 -0.87
C ASP A 111 1.64 13.59 -1.31
N ALA A 112 1.36 13.44 -2.61
CA ALA A 112 0.86 12.19 -3.16
C ALA A 112 1.87 11.03 -3.02
N GLU A 113 3.17 11.30 -3.22
CA GLU A 113 4.23 10.31 -3.00
C GLU A 113 4.32 9.88 -1.53
N THR A 114 4.25 10.83 -0.62
CA THR A 114 4.24 10.55 0.83
C THR A 114 3.04 9.68 1.22
N ALA A 115 1.86 10.01 0.70
CA ALA A 115 0.65 9.21 0.93
C ALA A 115 0.79 7.78 0.37
N ARG A 116 1.34 7.63 -0.83
CA ARG A 116 1.60 6.33 -1.46
C ARG A 116 2.58 5.49 -0.64
N GLN A 117 3.69 6.08 -0.16
CA GLN A 117 4.69 5.40 0.66
C GLN A 117 4.11 4.92 2.00
N ASN A 118 3.31 5.76 2.66
CA ASN A 118 2.65 5.41 3.91
C ASN A 118 1.64 4.27 3.72
N ALA A 119 0.86 4.32 2.64
CA ALA A 119 -0.08 3.25 2.31
C ALA A 119 0.64 1.93 1.98
N LEU A 120 1.76 1.96 1.25
CA LEU A 120 2.60 0.80 0.96
C LEU A 120 3.17 0.18 2.24
N LEU A 121 3.64 1.01 3.17
CA LEU A 121 4.14 0.54 4.46
C LEU A 121 3.06 -0.21 5.24
N GLN A 122 1.86 0.32 5.32
CA GLN A 122 0.73 -0.32 5.99
C GLN A 122 0.34 -1.64 5.30
N PHE A 123 0.29 -1.66 3.98
CA PHE A 123 0.03 -2.87 3.22
C PHE A 123 1.07 -3.97 3.52
N ASN A 124 2.35 -3.63 3.55
CA ASN A 124 3.42 -4.59 3.85
C ASN A 124 3.33 -5.12 5.29
N ILE A 125 3.05 -4.26 6.28
CA ILE A 125 2.90 -4.64 7.69
C ILE A 125 1.77 -5.65 7.86
N VAL A 126 0.60 -5.38 7.26
CA VAL A 126 -0.55 -6.28 7.37
C VAL A 126 -0.33 -7.57 6.60
N THR A 127 0.32 -7.52 5.44
CA THR A 127 0.70 -8.71 4.66
C THR A 127 1.59 -9.65 5.48
N GLU A 128 2.60 -9.12 6.16
CA GLU A 128 3.47 -9.93 7.01
C GLU A 128 2.74 -10.54 8.22
N LYS A 129 1.79 -9.81 8.82
CA LYS A 129 0.96 -10.37 9.91
C LYS A 129 0.10 -11.54 9.44
N VAL A 130 -0.54 -11.40 8.26
CA VAL A 130 -1.32 -12.50 7.67
C VAL A 130 -0.45 -13.73 7.48
N LYS A 131 0.73 -13.59 6.87
CA LYS A 131 1.70 -14.69 6.69
C LYS A 131 2.12 -15.32 8.02
N GLN A 132 2.36 -14.51 9.06
CA GLN A 132 2.72 -15.02 10.39
C GLN A 132 1.62 -15.91 10.97
N TYR A 133 0.35 -15.54 10.85
CA TYR A 133 -0.76 -16.37 11.32
C TYR A 133 -0.93 -17.65 10.49
N GLU A 134 -0.72 -17.57 9.17
CA GLU A 134 -0.71 -18.75 8.29
C GLU A 134 0.39 -19.74 8.68
N VAL A 135 1.60 -19.24 8.95
CA VAL A 135 2.72 -20.05 9.43
C VAL A 135 2.40 -20.69 10.78
N GLN A 136 1.88 -19.92 11.73
CA GLN A 136 1.50 -20.46 13.04
C GLN A 136 0.43 -21.55 12.92
N LEU A 137 -0.58 -21.38 12.08
CA LEU A 137 -1.57 -22.43 11.82
C LEU A 137 -0.94 -23.68 11.20
N SER A 138 0.03 -23.52 10.29
CA SER A 138 0.75 -24.64 9.71
C SER A 138 1.57 -25.45 10.73
N GLU A 139 2.14 -24.79 11.75
CA GLU A 139 2.84 -25.44 12.87
C GLU A 139 1.91 -26.34 13.67
N TYR A 140 0.62 -26.00 13.77
CA TYR A 140 -0.42 -26.84 14.36
C TYR A 140 -0.91 -27.94 13.41
N GLN A 141 -0.36 -28.07 12.21
CA GLN A 141 -0.77 -29.00 11.13
C GLN A 141 -2.23 -28.82 10.71
N VAL A 142 -2.74 -27.59 10.81
CA VAL A 142 -4.11 -27.21 10.50
C VAL A 142 -4.17 -26.52 9.15
N GLN A 143 -5.10 -26.97 8.30
CA GLN A 143 -5.34 -26.35 7.00
C GLN A 143 -6.41 -25.24 7.10
N LEU A 144 -6.28 -24.20 6.28
CA LEU A 144 -7.20 -23.05 6.32
C LEU A 144 -8.67 -23.41 6.09
N HIS A 145 -8.94 -24.46 5.31
CA HIS A 145 -10.31 -24.94 5.06
C HIS A 145 -10.92 -25.69 6.23
N GLU A 146 -10.13 -26.07 7.25
CA GLU A 146 -10.62 -26.81 8.44
C GLU A 146 -11.18 -25.88 9.53
N ARG A 147 -11.17 -24.58 9.33
CA ARG A 147 -11.64 -23.58 10.29
C ARG A 147 -13.00 -23.92 10.92
N ALA A 148 -14.00 -24.22 10.08
CA ALA A 148 -15.34 -24.53 10.55
C ALA A 148 -15.39 -25.78 11.43
N LEU A 149 -14.57 -26.80 11.12
CA LEU A 149 -14.43 -28.00 11.92
C LEU A 149 -13.86 -27.70 13.31
N TYR A 150 -12.81 -26.89 13.39
CA TYR A 150 -12.20 -26.50 14.67
C TYR A 150 -13.14 -25.63 15.52
N GLU A 151 -13.88 -24.71 14.92
CA GLU A 151 -14.89 -23.91 15.62
C GLU A 151 -16.02 -24.78 16.18
N GLN A 152 -16.50 -25.77 15.41
CA GLN A 152 -17.50 -26.71 15.85
C GLN A 152 -16.98 -27.58 17.01
N GLN A 153 -15.81 -28.17 16.88
CA GLN A 153 -15.19 -29.00 17.93
C GLN A 153 -14.99 -28.22 19.23
N LEU A 154 -14.60 -26.96 19.15
CA LEU A 154 -14.45 -26.09 20.33
C LEU A 154 -15.81 -25.88 21.03
N GLN A 155 -16.88 -25.62 20.26
CA GLN A 155 -18.24 -25.45 20.81
C GLN A 155 -18.73 -26.73 21.50
N GLU A 156 -18.53 -27.87 20.89
CA GLU A 156 -18.92 -29.18 21.45
C GLU A 156 -18.17 -29.47 22.77
N GLN A 157 -16.87 -29.21 22.81
CA GLN A 157 -16.06 -29.37 24.01
C GLN A 157 -16.45 -28.41 25.13
N GLN A 158 -16.78 -27.17 24.80
CA GLN A 158 -17.25 -26.20 25.79
C GLN A 158 -18.62 -26.60 26.36
N ALA A 159 -19.54 -27.05 25.52
CA ALA A 159 -20.85 -27.52 25.94
C ALA A 159 -20.74 -28.75 26.87
N TYR A 160 -19.86 -29.71 26.53
CA TYR A 160 -19.58 -30.88 27.34
C TYR A 160 -19.02 -30.51 28.73
N ASN A 161 -18.05 -29.58 28.80
CA ASN A 161 -17.49 -29.13 30.06
C ASN A 161 -18.52 -28.43 30.95
N VAL A 162 -19.42 -27.62 30.37
CA VAL A 162 -20.51 -26.97 31.12
C VAL A 162 -21.49 -28.01 31.68
N HIS A 163 -21.75 -29.08 30.93
CA HIS A 163 -22.62 -30.18 31.39
C HIS A 163 -22.02 -30.92 32.59
N LEU A 164 -20.72 -31.28 32.50
CA LEU A 164 -20.01 -31.94 33.60
C LEU A 164 -19.95 -31.08 34.88
N GLN A 165 -19.79 -29.78 34.75
CA GLN A 165 -19.82 -28.88 35.91
C GLN A 165 -21.19 -28.81 36.59
N LYS A 166 -22.28 -28.96 35.84
CA LYS A 166 -23.65 -28.99 36.38
C LYS A 166 -24.01 -30.31 37.06
N GLU A 167 -23.41 -31.42 36.64
CA GLU A 167 -23.62 -32.73 37.26
C GLU A 167 -22.76 -32.95 38.54
N ALA A 168 -21.71 -32.13 38.71
CA ALA A 168 -20.80 -32.20 39.86
C ALA A 168 -21.27 -31.36 41.06
N VAL A 169 -22.39 -30.67 40.99
CA VAL A 169 -23.03 -29.85 42.04
C VAL A 169 -24.30 -30.52 42.51
#